data_c5ad7f326daf9061fd1ec232d38260e6
#
_entry.id   c5ad7f326daf9061fd1ec232d38260e6
#
_cell.length_a   1.000
_cell.length_b   1.000
_cell.length_c   1.000
_cell.angle_alpha   90.00
_cell.angle_beta   90.00
_cell.angle_gamma   90.00
#
_symmetry.space_group_name_H-M   'P 1'
#
loop_
_entity.id
_entity.type
_entity.pdbx_description
1 polymer ?
#
loop_
_entity_poly.entity_id
_entity_poly.type
_entity_poly.pdbx_seq_one_letter_code
_entity_poly.pdbx_strand_id
1 'polypeptide(L)'
;MGDILVLDDVLDAGVMIKRILERKGHQVVVFTEEEEALAYVRSHPIDVAILDIRLKKMSGIDMLEELKKISPNTRVIMLTGYPTLETARQAQQLGAFDYCIKPIDKEELEEKVASALEAKT
;
A
#
# COMPACT_ATOMS: atom_id res chain seq x y z
N MET A 1 -8.42 13.03 -4.46
CA MET A 1 -8.81 11.85 -5.23
C MET A 1 -7.59 11.25 -5.90
N GLY A 2 -7.43 9.94 -5.83
CA GLY A 2 -6.24 9.33 -6.38
C GLY A 2 -6.46 7.90 -6.84
N ASP A 3 -5.47 7.38 -7.55
CA ASP A 3 -5.42 6.00 -7.98
C ASP A 3 -4.63 5.20 -6.95
N ILE A 4 -5.29 4.22 -6.34
CA ILE A 4 -4.75 3.48 -5.21
C ILE A 4 -4.70 1.99 -5.54
N LEU A 5 -3.57 1.38 -5.23
CA LEU A 5 -3.39 -0.06 -5.36
C LEU A 5 -3.30 -0.66 -3.96
N VAL A 6 -4.02 -1.76 -3.74
CA VAL A 6 -3.96 -2.51 -2.48
C VAL A 6 -3.46 -3.91 -2.79
N LEU A 7 -2.42 -4.34 -2.10
CA LEU A 7 -1.89 -5.69 -2.22
C LEU A 7 -1.95 -6.36 -0.85
N ASP A 8 -2.80 -7.37 -0.75
CA ASP A 8 -3.01 -8.15 0.47
C ASP A 8 -3.35 -9.57 0.03
N ASP A 9 -2.70 -10.57 0.61
CA ASP A 9 -2.94 -11.95 0.21
C ASP A 9 -4.31 -12.46 0.68
N VAL A 10 -4.99 -11.72 1.56
CA VAL A 10 -6.37 -12.00 1.95
C VAL A 10 -7.29 -11.08 1.18
N LEU A 11 -8.01 -11.62 0.21
CA LEU A 11 -8.85 -10.82 -0.67
C LEU A 11 -9.87 -9.96 0.09
N ASP A 12 -10.50 -10.53 1.12
CA ASP A 12 -11.52 -9.79 1.88
C ASP A 12 -10.94 -8.54 2.55
N ALA A 13 -9.69 -8.62 3.01
CA ALA A 13 -9.03 -7.46 3.61
C ALA A 13 -8.84 -6.36 2.59
N GLY A 14 -8.40 -6.71 1.38
CA GLY A 14 -8.23 -5.74 0.30
C GLY A 14 -9.55 -5.12 -0.14
N VAL A 15 -10.60 -5.94 -0.24
CA VAL A 15 -11.93 -5.47 -0.63
C VAL A 15 -12.49 -4.49 0.41
N MET A 16 -12.26 -4.75 1.69
CA MET A 16 -12.69 -3.85 2.75
C MET A 16 -12.03 -2.47 2.60
N ILE A 17 -10.73 -2.46 2.38
CA ILE A 17 -9.99 -1.22 2.18
C ILE A 17 -10.51 -0.48 0.96
N LYS A 18 -10.76 -1.21 -0.14
CA LYS A 18 -11.30 -0.63 -1.35
C LYS A 18 -12.63 0.08 -1.08
N ARG A 19 -13.54 -0.57 -0.36
CA ARG A 19 -14.84 0.02 -0.05
C ARG A 19 -14.71 1.32 0.72
N ILE A 20 -13.83 1.33 1.72
CA ILE A 20 -13.61 2.51 2.55
C ILE A 20 -13.11 3.67 1.68
N LEU A 21 -12.12 3.40 0.85
CA LEU A 21 -11.46 4.47 0.10
C LEU A 21 -12.29 4.94 -1.10
N GLU A 22 -13.06 4.05 -1.71
CA GLU A 22 -13.94 4.45 -2.82
C GLU A 22 -15.04 5.38 -2.36
N ARG A 23 -15.47 5.27 -1.11
CA ARG A 23 -16.45 6.22 -0.56
C ARG A 23 -15.89 7.64 -0.48
N LYS A 24 -14.57 7.78 -0.48
CA LYS A 24 -13.91 9.09 -0.48
C LYS A 24 -13.58 9.57 -1.89
N GLY A 25 -14.01 8.84 -2.91
CA GLY A 25 -13.82 9.25 -4.30
C GLY A 25 -12.55 8.74 -4.95
N HIS A 26 -11.79 7.87 -4.27
CA HIS A 26 -10.58 7.28 -4.86
C HIS A 26 -10.94 6.13 -5.78
N GLN A 27 -10.06 5.85 -6.74
CA GLN A 27 -10.14 4.66 -7.58
C GLN A 27 -9.18 3.63 -7.03
N VAL A 28 -9.69 2.44 -6.69
CA VAL A 28 -8.90 1.44 -5.97
C VAL A 28 -8.90 0.12 -6.73
N VAL A 29 -7.71 -0.43 -6.94
CA VAL A 29 -7.54 -1.77 -7.48
C VAL A 29 -6.93 -2.67 -6.41
N VAL A 30 -7.42 -3.91 -6.33
CA VAL A 30 -7.00 -4.85 -5.29
C VAL A 30 -6.33 -6.04 -5.96
N PHE A 31 -5.16 -6.40 -5.43
CA PHE A 31 -4.42 -7.59 -5.88
C PHE A 31 -4.11 -8.48 -4.69
N THR A 32 -4.08 -9.78 -4.95
CA THR A 32 -3.65 -10.78 -3.96
C THR A 32 -2.32 -11.42 -4.36
N GLU A 33 -1.84 -11.15 -5.58
CA GLU A 33 -0.60 -11.74 -6.11
C GLU A 33 0.40 -10.63 -6.43
N GLU A 34 1.63 -10.82 -5.95
CA GLU A 34 2.69 -9.81 -6.09
C GLU A 34 3.01 -9.50 -7.54
N GLU A 35 3.12 -10.54 -8.35
CA GLU A 35 3.52 -10.37 -9.76
C GLU A 35 2.48 -9.58 -10.54
N GLU A 36 1.20 -9.83 -10.25
CA GLU A 36 0.13 -9.11 -10.93
C GLU A 36 0.12 -7.63 -10.54
N ALA A 37 0.38 -7.34 -9.27
CA ALA A 37 0.45 -5.96 -8.80
C ALA A 37 1.60 -5.22 -9.48
N LEU A 38 2.77 -5.85 -9.56
CA LEU A 38 3.93 -5.23 -10.21
C LEU A 38 3.68 -5.00 -11.69
N ALA A 39 3.07 -5.98 -12.38
CA ALA A 39 2.75 -5.82 -13.79
C ALA A 39 1.78 -4.66 -14.00
N TYR A 40 0.81 -4.51 -13.13
CA TYR A 40 -0.16 -3.42 -13.23
C TYR A 40 0.52 -2.06 -13.09
N VAL A 41 1.41 -1.93 -12.11
CA VAL A 41 2.11 -0.65 -11.87
C VAL A 41 2.98 -0.25 -13.04
N ARG A 42 3.54 -1.23 -13.78
CA ARG A 42 4.37 -0.91 -14.95
C ARG A 42 3.61 -0.19 -16.04
N SER A 43 2.30 -0.38 -16.12
CA SER A 43 1.49 0.19 -17.20
C SER A 43 0.42 1.15 -16.73
N HIS A 44 0.24 1.32 -15.42
CA HIS A 44 -0.79 2.21 -14.86
C HIS A 44 -0.18 3.08 -13.78
N PRO A 45 -0.31 4.40 -13.87
CA PRO A 45 0.20 5.26 -12.79
C PRO A 45 -0.62 5.07 -11.53
N ILE A 46 0.08 4.91 -10.42
CA ILE A 46 -0.52 4.71 -9.09
C ILE A 46 0.01 5.79 -8.17
N ASP A 47 -0.90 6.48 -7.48
CA ASP A 47 -0.52 7.54 -6.56
C ASP A 47 -0.13 6.99 -5.20
N VAL A 48 -0.89 6.02 -4.69
CA VAL A 48 -0.66 5.43 -3.37
C VAL A 48 -0.80 3.91 -3.47
N ALA A 49 0.14 3.19 -2.89
CA ALA A 49 0.06 1.73 -2.77
C ALA A 49 0.00 1.35 -1.30
N ILE A 50 -0.92 0.47 -0.95
CA ILE A 50 -1.05 -0.06 0.40
C ILE A 50 -0.64 -1.52 0.36
N LEU A 51 0.43 -1.86 1.06
CA LEU A 51 1.05 -3.18 1.00
C LEU A 51 1.01 -3.87 2.36
N ASP A 52 0.60 -5.14 2.37
CA ASP A 52 0.78 -5.98 3.54
C ASP A 52 2.23 -6.46 3.59
N ILE A 53 2.77 -6.64 4.77
CA ILE A 53 4.14 -7.14 4.93
C ILE A 53 4.20 -8.65 4.73
N ARG A 54 3.19 -9.38 5.18
CA ARG A 54 3.15 -10.83 5.02
C ARG A 54 2.40 -11.21 3.75
N LEU A 55 3.16 -11.47 2.72
CA LEU A 55 2.63 -11.89 1.43
C LEU A 55 3.09 -13.32 1.14
N LYS A 56 2.49 -13.95 0.10
CA LYS A 56 2.72 -15.36 -0.17
C LYS A 56 4.10 -15.67 -0.70
N LYS A 57 4.59 -14.89 -1.63
CA LYS A 57 5.83 -15.20 -2.37
C LYS A 57 7.00 -14.33 -1.99
N MET A 58 6.74 -13.11 -1.58
CA MET A 58 7.78 -12.22 -1.10
C MET A 58 7.22 -11.41 0.05
N SER A 59 8.10 -10.83 0.86
CA SER A 59 7.64 -9.95 1.93
C SER A 59 7.18 -8.63 1.34
N GLY A 60 6.34 -7.91 2.09
CA GLY A 60 5.93 -6.57 1.70
C GLY A 60 7.11 -5.61 1.63
N ILE A 61 8.16 -5.88 2.40
CA ILE A 61 9.40 -5.07 2.33
C ILE A 61 10.06 -5.24 0.97
N ASP A 62 10.18 -6.48 0.48
CA ASP A 62 10.72 -6.73 -0.86
C ASP A 62 9.85 -6.11 -1.92
N MET A 63 8.53 -6.17 -1.74
CA MET A 63 7.58 -5.57 -2.65
C MET A 63 7.73 -4.05 -2.69
N LEU A 64 7.92 -3.43 -1.53
CA LEU A 64 8.18 -1.99 -1.43
C LEU A 64 9.42 -1.62 -2.24
N GLU A 65 10.49 -2.39 -2.09
CA GLU A 65 11.73 -2.12 -2.81
C GLU A 65 11.52 -2.19 -4.32
N GLU A 66 10.86 -3.25 -4.81
CA GLU A 66 10.60 -3.40 -6.23
C GLU A 66 9.68 -2.30 -6.76
N LEU A 67 8.67 -1.96 -6.00
CA LEU A 67 7.71 -0.94 -6.42
C LEU A 67 8.37 0.43 -6.54
N LYS A 68 9.25 0.77 -5.61
CA LYS A 68 9.97 2.05 -5.66
C LYS A 68 10.91 2.13 -6.85
N LYS A 69 11.45 1.01 -7.32
CA LYS A 69 12.27 0.98 -8.53
C LYS A 69 11.44 1.26 -9.78
N ILE A 70 10.23 0.69 -9.82
CA ILE A 70 9.34 0.81 -10.98
C ILE A 70 8.64 2.16 -10.99
N SER A 71 8.18 2.62 -9.83
CA SER A 71 7.34 3.79 -9.71
C SER A 71 7.78 4.62 -8.50
N PRO A 72 8.89 5.34 -8.61
CA PRO A 72 9.47 6.06 -7.45
C PRO A 72 8.56 7.13 -6.89
N ASN A 73 7.60 7.63 -7.66
CA ASN A 73 6.69 8.67 -7.18
C ASN A 73 5.46 8.11 -6.45
N THR A 74 5.23 6.80 -6.52
CA THR A 74 4.14 6.19 -5.77
C THR A 74 4.45 6.24 -4.28
N ARG A 75 3.52 6.78 -3.48
CA ARG A 75 3.64 6.77 -2.02
C ARG A 75 3.19 5.41 -1.52
N VAL A 76 3.99 4.80 -0.66
CA VAL A 76 3.70 3.45 -0.17
C VAL A 76 3.39 3.49 1.31
N ILE A 77 2.25 2.92 1.67
CA ILE A 77 1.83 2.74 3.06
C ILE A 77 1.92 1.25 3.37
N MET A 78 2.73 0.89 4.37
CA MET A 78 2.77 -0.49 4.84
C MET A 78 1.67 -0.69 5.87
N LEU A 79 0.93 -1.79 5.77
CA LEU A 79 -0.17 -2.07 6.68
C LEU A 79 -0.07 -3.53 7.11
N THR A 80 0.27 -3.78 8.38
CA THR A 80 0.60 -5.12 8.83
C THR A 80 -0.06 -5.48 10.16
N GLY A 81 -0.45 -6.76 10.29
CA GLY A 81 -0.87 -7.32 11.57
C GLY A 81 0.28 -7.89 12.39
N TYR A 82 1.52 -7.84 11.85
CA TYR A 82 2.70 -8.43 12.48
C TYR A 82 3.82 -7.41 12.55
N PRO A 83 3.64 -6.33 13.32
CA PRO A 83 4.63 -5.25 13.35
C PRO A 83 5.88 -5.70 14.10
N THR A 84 7.04 -5.33 13.56
CA THR A 84 8.32 -5.48 14.25
C THR A 84 9.13 -4.20 14.06
N LEU A 85 10.05 -3.95 14.99
CA LEU A 85 10.94 -2.81 14.87
C LEU A 85 11.79 -2.93 13.61
N GLU A 86 12.22 -4.14 13.30
CA GLU A 86 13.05 -4.39 12.12
C GLU A 86 12.33 -4.02 10.83
N THR A 87 11.10 -4.50 10.65
CA THR A 87 10.37 -4.19 9.42
C THR A 87 9.99 -2.72 9.32
N ALA A 88 9.72 -2.08 10.46
CA ALA A 88 9.45 -0.64 10.46
C ALA A 88 10.67 0.16 10.02
N ARG A 89 11.86 -0.22 10.49
CA ARG A 89 13.10 0.42 10.07
C ARG A 89 13.38 0.19 8.59
N GLN A 90 13.20 -1.04 8.13
CA GLN A 90 13.44 -1.38 6.72
C GLN A 90 12.51 -0.58 5.81
N ALA A 91 11.22 -0.48 6.19
CA ALA A 91 10.26 0.28 5.42
C ALA A 91 10.65 1.75 5.33
N GLN A 92 11.09 2.33 6.45
CA GLN A 92 11.52 3.72 6.47
C GLN A 92 12.75 3.92 5.57
N GLN A 93 13.73 3.04 5.65
CA GLN A 93 14.95 3.14 4.85
C GLN A 93 14.66 3.03 3.36
N LEU A 94 13.66 2.24 2.99
CA LEU A 94 13.29 2.06 1.59
C LEU A 94 12.31 3.11 1.08
N GLY A 95 11.96 4.07 1.92
CA GLY A 95 11.16 5.22 1.48
C GLY A 95 9.67 5.04 1.58
N ALA A 96 9.17 4.16 2.44
CA ALA A 96 7.74 4.08 2.70
C ALA A 96 7.24 5.40 3.29
N PHE A 97 6.06 5.81 2.86
CA PHE A 97 5.46 7.02 3.38
C PHE A 97 5.01 6.82 4.83
N ASP A 98 4.44 5.65 5.14
CA ASP A 98 3.96 5.36 6.48
C ASP A 98 3.98 3.87 6.75
N TYR A 99 3.87 3.50 8.02
CA TYR A 99 3.88 2.13 8.48
C TYR A 99 2.77 2.00 9.52
N CYS A 100 1.71 1.28 9.18
CA CYS A 100 0.50 1.22 9.98
C CYS A 100 0.25 -0.20 10.47
N ILE A 101 -0.44 -0.33 11.60
CA ILE A 101 -0.68 -1.60 12.26
C ILE A 101 -2.16 -1.95 12.16
N LYS A 102 -2.44 -3.20 11.76
CA LYS A 102 -3.81 -3.73 11.74
C LYS A 102 -4.24 -4.10 13.16
N PRO A 103 -5.52 -3.96 13.49
CA PRO A 103 -6.59 -3.40 12.68
C PRO A 103 -6.49 -1.87 12.63
N ILE A 104 -6.77 -1.30 11.46
CA ILE A 104 -6.73 0.15 11.30
C ILE A 104 -8.15 0.69 11.22
N ASP A 105 -8.40 1.80 11.91
CA ASP A 105 -9.69 2.47 11.84
C ASP A 105 -9.93 3.03 10.46
N LYS A 106 -11.21 3.08 10.09
CA LYS A 106 -11.63 3.68 8.83
C LYS A 106 -11.11 5.11 8.71
N GLU A 107 -11.30 5.91 9.76
CA GLU A 107 -10.86 7.32 9.74
C GLU A 107 -9.35 7.44 9.64
N GLU A 108 -8.62 6.59 10.35
CA GLU A 108 -7.16 6.61 10.28
C GLU A 108 -6.69 6.26 8.87
N LEU A 109 -7.27 5.24 8.26
CA LEU A 109 -6.92 4.84 6.90
C LEU A 109 -7.18 5.98 5.91
N GLU A 110 -8.34 6.61 6.01
CA GLU A 110 -8.72 7.72 5.16
C GLU A 110 -7.73 8.88 5.29
N GLU A 111 -7.33 9.19 6.51
CA GLU A 111 -6.38 10.27 6.79
C GLU A 111 -4.99 9.97 6.26
N LYS A 112 -4.53 8.73 6.43
CA LYS A 112 -3.19 8.34 5.94
C LYS A 112 -3.12 8.44 4.42
N VAL A 113 -4.16 8.00 3.74
CA VAL A 113 -4.21 8.09 2.27
C VAL A 113 -4.27 9.55 1.83
N ALA A 114 -5.10 10.36 2.48
CA ALA A 114 -5.19 11.79 2.15
C ALA A 114 -3.84 12.46 2.33
N SER A 115 -3.14 12.17 3.43
CA SER A 115 -1.81 12.72 3.69
C SER A 115 -0.80 12.30 2.62
N ALA A 116 -0.85 11.04 2.21
CA ALA A 116 0.04 10.54 1.16
C ALA A 116 -0.21 11.24 -0.17
N LEU A 117 -1.46 11.51 -0.49
CA LEU A 117 -1.82 12.20 -1.72
C LEU A 117 -1.39 13.67 -1.70
N GLU A 118 -1.42 14.30 -0.53
CA GLU A 118 -1.01 15.70 -0.39
C GLU A 118 0.51 15.87 -0.37
N ALA A 119 1.23 14.82 -0.04
CA ALA A 119 2.69 14.87 0.09
C ALA A 119 3.40 14.88 -1.26
N LYS A 120 2.82 15.53 -2.24
CA LYS A 120 3.44 15.66 -3.56
C LYS A 120 4.40 16.82 -3.56
N THR A 121 5.52 16.61 -4.13
CA THR A 121 6.45 17.70 -4.38
C THR A 121 7.01 17.57 -5.76
#